data_1f7252899099870e505fec019f9a8520
#
_entry.id   1f7252899099870e505fec019f9a8520
#
_cell.length_a   1.000
_cell.length_b   1.000
_cell.length_c   1.000
_cell.angle_alpha   90.00
_cell.angle_beta   90.00
_cell.angle_gamma   90.00
#
_symmetry.space_group_name_H-M   'P 1'
#
loop_
_entity.id
_entity.type
_entity.pdbx_description
1 polymer ?
#
loop_
_entity_poly.entity_id
_entity_poly.type
_entity_poly.pdbx_seq_one_letter_code
_entity_poly.pdbx_strand_id
1 'polypeptide(L)'
;MPAHFEDIEVGQVITLGAMVLEASAVEAFVKAFAPGWRIEQGAPDAMLFAVWSKLDQGAYADWPQTKRLGVDALRWARNPPAGELLRARMTVMGKDPVGENKGIVFAQHDLLDEAGRLVFTCLTRSLFACRG
;
A
#
# COMPACT_ATOMS: atom_id res chain seq x y z
N MET A 1 -8.83 12.53 -5.17
CA MET A 1 -8.49 13.96 -5.20
C MET A 1 -7.07 14.17 -4.70
N PRO A 2 -6.20 14.83 -5.48
CA PRO A 2 -4.89 15.21 -4.97
C PRO A 2 -5.01 16.11 -3.75
N ALA A 3 -4.16 15.90 -2.78
CA ALA A 3 -4.20 16.66 -1.54
C ALA A 3 -2.80 17.14 -1.16
N HIS A 4 -2.72 18.35 -0.67
CA HIS A 4 -1.51 18.88 -0.04
C HIS A 4 -1.49 18.45 1.43
N PHE A 5 -0.36 18.65 2.08
CA PHE A 5 -0.20 18.26 3.48
C PHE A 5 -1.34 18.82 4.36
N GLU A 6 -1.73 20.07 4.14
CA GLU A 6 -2.79 20.72 4.93
C GLU A 6 -4.16 20.08 4.77
N ASP A 7 -4.41 19.45 3.62
CA ASP A 7 -5.71 18.84 3.30
C ASP A 7 -5.89 17.46 3.90
N ILE A 8 -4.79 16.84 4.32
CA ILE A 8 -4.81 15.48 4.87
C ILE A 8 -5.13 15.57 6.36
N GLU A 9 -6.12 14.81 6.81
CA GLU A 9 -6.59 14.85 8.20
C GLU A 9 -6.31 13.54 8.93
N VAL A 10 -5.91 13.63 10.18
CA VAL A 10 -5.73 12.47 11.06
C VAL A 10 -7.07 11.76 11.22
N GLY A 11 -7.05 10.44 11.06
CA GLY A 11 -8.26 9.61 11.09
C GLY A 11 -8.91 9.40 9.74
N GLN A 12 -8.50 10.15 8.72
CA GLN A 12 -9.05 10.02 7.37
C GLN A 12 -8.70 8.64 6.80
N VAL A 13 -9.69 8.00 6.16
CA VAL A 13 -9.50 6.74 5.44
C VAL A 13 -9.57 7.03 3.95
N ILE A 14 -8.54 6.61 3.22
CA ILE A 14 -8.43 6.85 1.79
C ILE A 14 -8.35 5.51 1.07
N THR A 15 -9.23 5.30 0.10
CA THR A 15 -9.20 4.11 -0.75
C THR A 15 -8.10 4.27 -1.79
N LEU A 16 -7.23 3.27 -1.90
CA LEU A 16 -6.10 3.31 -2.82
C LEU A 16 -6.37 2.57 -4.13
N GLY A 17 -7.44 1.79 -4.19
CA GLY A 17 -7.81 1.04 -5.38
C GLY A 17 -7.84 -0.46 -5.15
N ALA A 18 -8.04 -1.20 -6.25
CA ALA A 18 -8.17 -2.65 -6.20
C ALA A 18 -7.59 -3.27 -7.46
N MET A 19 -7.18 -4.53 -7.36
CA MET A 19 -6.76 -5.31 -8.52
C MET A 19 -6.98 -6.80 -8.29
N VAL A 20 -7.19 -7.54 -9.37
CA VAL A 20 -7.27 -8.99 -9.31
C VAL A 20 -5.85 -9.56 -9.29
N LEU A 21 -5.65 -10.56 -8.45
CA LEU A 21 -4.40 -11.29 -8.36
C LEU A 21 -4.35 -12.33 -9.49
N GLU A 22 -3.84 -11.94 -10.65
CA GLU A 22 -3.83 -12.79 -11.83
C GLU A 22 -2.92 -14.01 -11.67
N ALA A 23 -3.38 -15.19 -12.10
CA ALA A 23 -2.60 -16.42 -12.00
C ALA A 23 -1.26 -16.31 -12.75
N SER A 24 -1.27 -15.72 -13.95
CA SER A 24 -0.05 -15.51 -14.73
C SER A 24 0.96 -14.62 -14.02
N ALA A 25 0.47 -13.62 -13.28
CA ALA A 25 1.34 -12.73 -12.51
C ALA A 25 1.97 -13.45 -11.32
N VAL A 26 1.20 -14.29 -10.63
CA VAL A 26 1.71 -15.11 -9.52
C VAL A 26 2.80 -16.04 -10.01
N GLU A 27 2.55 -16.76 -11.11
CA GLU A 27 3.51 -17.67 -11.70
C GLU A 27 4.80 -16.96 -12.11
N ALA A 28 4.69 -15.81 -12.76
CA ALA A 28 5.84 -15.02 -13.20
C ALA A 28 6.66 -14.53 -11.99
N PHE A 29 5.99 -14.07 -10.94
CA PHE A 29 6.66 -13.60 -9.74
C PHE A 29 7.42 -14.73 -9.05
N VAL A 30 6.78 -15.88 -8.88
CA VAL A 30 7.40 -17.06 -8.26
C VAL A 30 8.63 -17.49 -9.04
N LYS A 31 8.51 -17.58 -10.36
CA LYS A 31 9.62 -17.98 -11.22
C LYS A 31 10.81 -17.00 -11.12
N ALA A 32 10.52 -15.71 -11.08
CA ALA A 32 11.55 -14.68 -11.10
C ALA A 32 12.19 -14.44 -9.73
N PHE A 33 11.41 -14.47 -8.65
CA PHE A 33 11.86 -13.99 -7.34
C PHE A 33 11.70 -14.98 -6.19
N ALA A 34 10.94 -16.07 -6.37
CA ALA A 34 10.68 -17.00 -5.28
C ALA A 34 10.60 -18.44 -5.80
N PRO A 35 11.64 -18.96 -6.48
CA PRO A 35 11.54 -20.25 -7.20
C PRO A 35 11.26 -21.47 -6.30
N GLY A 36 11.50 -21.35 -4.98
CA GLY A 36 11.17 -22.39 -4.02
C GLY A 36 9.78 -22.31 -3.43
N TRP A 37 9.02 -21.27 -3.76
CA TRP A 37 7.68 -21.08 -3.22
C TRP A 37 6.68 -21.99 -3.89
N ARG A 38 5.81 -22.59 -3.09
CA ARG A 38 4.75 -23.48 -3.62
C ARG A 38 3.48 -22.66 -3.83
N ILE A 39 3.05 -22.57 -5.09
CA ILE A 39 1.89 -21.78 -5.51
C ILE A 39 0.60 -22.22 -4.79
N GLU A 40 0.50 -23.48 -4.37
CA GLU A 40 -0.64 -23.98 -3.62
C GLU A 40 -0.84 -23.26 -2.29
N GLN A 41 0.20 -22.63 -1.79
CA GLN A 41 0.14 -21.83 -0.54
C GLN A 41 -0.45 -20.43 -0.76
N GLY A 42 -0.78 -20.08 -2.00
CA GLY A 42 -1.23 -18.74 -2.36
C GLY A 42 -0.09 -17.87 -2.87
N ALA A 43 -0.32 -16.56 -2.98
CA ALA A 43 0.70 -15.63 -3.46
C ALA A 43 1.81 -15.46 -2.42
N PRO A 44 3.08 -15.36 -2.85
CA PRO A 44 4.20 -15.13 -1.92
C PRO A 44 4.07 -13.79 -1.17
N ASP A 45 4.63 -13.75 0.04
CA ASP A 45 4.62 -12.54 0.87
C ASP A 45 5.13 -11.30 0.12
N ALA A 46 6.29 -11.43 -0.53
CA ALA A 46 6.89 -10.29 -1.24
C ALA A 46 6.01 -9.79 -2.40
N MET A 47 5.24 -10.69 -3.03
CA MET A 47 4.30 -10.29 -4.07
C MET A 47 3.15 -9.47 -3.51
N LEU A 48 2.66 -9.80 -2.33
CA LEU A 48 1.60 -9.04 -1.68
C LEU A 48 2.07 -7.62 -1.35
N PHE A 49 3.30 -7.47 -0.93
CA PHE A 49 3.92 -6.15 -0.77
C PHE A 49 3.95 -5.40 -2.11
N ALA A 50 4.34 -6.07 -3.19
CA ALA A 50 4.39 -5.47 -4.52
C ALA A 50 3.00 -5.04 -5.02
N VAL A 51 1.97 -5.85 -4.76
CA VAL A 51 0.58 -5.51 -5.10
C VAL A 51 0.14 -4.25 -4.35
N TRP A 52 0.36 -4.22 -3.04
CA TRP A 52 0.07 -3.03 -2.26
C TRP A 52 0.81 -1.81 -2.80
N SER A 53 2.10 -1.95 -3.08
CA SER A 53 2.93 -0.85 -3.59
C SER A 53 2.41 -0.31 -4.91
N LYS A 54 1.96 -1.19 -5.80
CA LYS A 54 1.38 -0.78 -7.09
C LYS A 54 0.10 0.05 -6.88
N LEU A 55 -0.79 -0.41 -6.00
CA LEU A 55 -2.03 0.29 -5.71
C LEU A 55 -1.76 1.65 -5.04
N ASP A 56 -0.81 1.68 -4.12
CA ASP A 56 -0.40 2.88 -3.42
C ASP A 56 0.16 3.92 -4.41
N GLN A 57 1.09 3.53 -5.26
CA GLN A 57 1.68 4.43 -6.26
C GLN A 57 0.64 4.96 -7.24
N GLY A 58 -0.27 4.10 -7.68
CA GLY A 58 -1.33 4.50 -8.60
C GLY A 58 -2.25 5.55 -8.01
N ALA A 59 -2.58 5.43 -6.72
CA ALA A 59 -3.44 6.38 -6.03
C ALA A 59 -2.81 7.76 -5.87
N TYR A 60 -1.47 7.82 -5.78
CA TYR A 60 -0.75 9.07 -5.54
C TYR A 60 -0.09 9.66 -6.78
N ALA A 61 -0.38 9.13 -7.97
CA ALA A 61 0.26 9.59 -9.20
C ALA A 61 0.18 11.11 -9.38
N ASP A 62 -0.94 11.72 -8.97
CA ASP A 62 -1.19 13.16 -9.12
C ASP A 62 -1.02 13.95 -7.82
N TRP A 63 -0.60 13.30 -6.74
CA TRP A 63 -0.49 13.95 -5.45
C TRP A 63 0.89 14.58 -5.26
N PRO A 64 0.99 15.70 -4.54
CA PRO A 64 2.27 16.35 -4.29
C PRO A 64 3.07 15.66 -3.19
N GLN A 65 3.17 14.35 -3.25
CA GLN A 65 4.04 13.56 -2.38
C GLN A 65 5.46 13.68 -2.89
N THR A 66 6.35 14.19 -2.06
CA THR A 66 7.73 14.41 -2.45
C THR A 66 8.61 13.18 -2.25
N LYS A 67 8.34 12.38 -1.22
CA LYS A 67 9.15 11.20 -0.97
C LYS A 67 8.52 10.27 0.06
N ARG A 68 8.60 8.96 -0.18
CA ARG A 68 8.36 7.94 0.84
C ARG A 68 9.62 7.81 1.69
N LEU A 69 9.50 8.07 2.99
CA LEU A 69 10.64 8.02 3.92
C LEU A 69 10.90 6.62 4.44
N GLY A 70 9.85 5.83 4.59
CA GLY A 70 10.02 4.48 5.08
C GLY A 70 8.73 3.69 5.13
N VAL A 71 8.87 2.37 5.20
CA VAL A 71 7.78 1.42 5.38
C VAL A 71 8.18 0.53 6.55
N ASP A 72 7.34 0.51 7.58
CA ASP A 72 7.61 -0.20 8.82
C ASP A 72 6.52 -1.22 9.13
N ALA A 73 6.82 -2.14 10.05
CA ALA A 73 5.84 -3.07 10.63
C ALA A 73 5.06 -3.86 9.58
N LEU A 74 5.77 -4.39 8.58
CA LEU A 74 5.16 -5.24 7.56
C LEU A 74 4.67 -6.53 8.20
N ARG A 75 3.39 -6.84 7.96
CA ARG A 75 2.76 -8.07 8.46
C ARG A 75 1.92 -8.72 7.39
N TRP A 76 2.02 -10.02 7.26
CA TRP A 76 1.24 -10.84 6.33
C TRP A 76 0.29 -11.71 7.14
N ALA A 77 -1.01 -11.48 7.00
CA ALA A 77 -2.03 -12.23 7.74
C ALA A 77 -2.45 -13.51 7.02
N ARG A 78 -2.45 -13.48 5.69
CA ARG A 78 -2.79 -14.65 4.87
C ARG A 78 -2.23 -14.47 3.46
N ASN A 79 -2.11 -15.60 2.75
CA ASN A 79 -1.63 -15.64 1.37
C ASN A 79 -2.78 -16.04 0.45
N PRO A 80 -3.48 -15.07 -0.17
CA PRO A 80 -4.62 -15.40 -1.02
C PRO A 80 -4.18 -16.12 -2.29
N PRO A 81 -5.01 -17.05 -2.80
CA PRO A 81 -4.74 -17.69 -4.07
C PRO A 81 -4.98 -16.74 -5.24
N ALA A 82 -4.46 -17.12 -6.41
CA ALA A 82 -4.75 -16.39 -7.64
C ALA A 82 -6.26 -16.34 -7.89
N GLY A 83 -6.71 -15.27 -8.52
CA GLY A 83 -8.12 -15.03 -8.84
C GLY A 83 -8.85 -14.13 -7.85
N GLU A 84 -8.31 -13.90 -6.67
CA GLU A 84 -8.95 -13.00 -5.71
C GLU A 84 -8.75 -11.54 -6.08
N LEU A 85 -9.77 -10.75 -5.80
CA LEU A 85 -9.69 -9.28 -5.88
C LEU A 85 -9.13 -8.76 -4.56
N LEU A 86 -8.10 -7.93 -4.63
CA LEU A 86 -7.48 -7.31 -3.47
C LEU A 86 -7.73 -5.81 -3.50
N ARG A 87 -8.02 -5.24 -2.33
CA ARG A 87 -8.28 -3.81 -2.17
C ARG A 87 -7.33 -3.22 -1.17
N ALA A 88 -6.82 -2.03 -1.47
CA ALA A 88 -5.93 -1.32 -0.58
C ALA A 88 -6.60 -0.05 -0.04
N ARG A 89 -6.35 0.24 1.23
CA ARG A 89 -6.78 1.49 1.86
C ARG A 89 -5.69 1.97 2.79
N MET A 90 -5.68 3.27 3.07
CA MET A 90 -4.81 3.81 4.10
C MET A 90 -5.63 4.60 5.11
N THR A 91 -5.16 4.60 6.35
CA THR A 91 -5.71 5.41 7.42
C THR A 91 -4.63 6.35 7.92
N VAL A 92 -4.91 7.64 7.92
CA VAL A 92 -3.94 8.64 8.39
C VAL A 92 -3.88 8.58 9.91
N MET A 93 -2.69 8.27 10.44
CA MET A 93 -2.47 8.09 11.88
C MET A 93 -1.88 9.31 12.54
N GLY A 94 -1.17 10.13 11.81
CA GLY A 94 -0.54 11.32 12.37
C GLY A 94 0.05 12.21 11.30
N LYS A 95 0.37 13.45 11.67
CA LYS A 95 0.98 14.44 10.79
C LYS A 95 1.95 15.29 11.60
N ASP A 96 3.10 15.61 11.00
CA ASP A 96 4.07 16.53 11.58
C ASP A 96 4.60 17.47 10.52
N PRO A 97 4.50 18.79 10.72
CA PRO A 97 5.13 19.75 9.79
C PRO A 97 6.66 19.64 9.88
N VAL A 98 7.31 19.71 8.73
CA VAL A 98 8.77 19.69 8.64
C VAL A 98 9.23 20.88 7.81
N GLY A 99 9.53 21.99 8.46
CA GLY A 99 9.85 23.23 7.78
C GLY A 99 8.60 23.91 7.24
N GLU A 100 8.80 24.83 6.30
CA GLU A 100 7.73 25.68 5.80
C GLU A 100 6.94 25.09 4.64
N ASN A 101 7.54 24.15 3.90
CA ASN A 101 7.01 23.73 2.61
C ASN A 101 6.51 22.29 2.57
N LYS A 102 6.64 21.54 3.64
CA LYS A 102 6.27 20.12 3.64
C LYS A 102 6.02 19.60 5.05
N GLY A 103 5.39 18.44 5.11
CA GLY A 103 5.17 17.73 6.35
C GLY A 103 5.21 16.24 6.14
N ILE A 104 5.36 15.51 7.24
CA ILE A 104 5.35 14.06 7.24
C ILE A 104 3.93 13.59 7.57
N VAL A 105 3.44 12.62 6.78
CA VAL A 105 2.18 11.93 7.06
C VAL A 105 2.52 10.50 7.46
N PHE A 106 1.99 10.08 8.60
CA PHE A 106 2.09 8.71 9.11
C PHE A 106 0.79 8.00 8.82
N ALA A 107 0.85 6.85 8.16
CA ALA A 107 -0.35 6.14 7.76
C ALA A 107 -0.22 4.64 7.98
N GLN A 108 -1.35 4.00 8.30
CA GLN A 108 -1.47 2.55 8.27
C GLN A 108 -2.10 2.16 6.93
N HIS A 109 -1.52 1.19 6.27
CA HIS A 109 -2.02 0.64 5.02
C HIS A 109 -2.51 -0.78 5.24
N ASP A 110 -3.67 -1.09 4.67
CA ASP A 110 -4.25 -2.43 4.72
C ASP A 110 -4.55 -2.91 3.31
N LEU A 111 -4.14 -4.12 3.01
CA LEU A 111 -4.55 -4.85 1.81
C LEU A 111 -5.56 -5.89 2.24
N LEU A 112 -6.76 -5.85 1.66
CA LEU A 112 -7.90 -6.67 2.05
C LEU A 112 -8.34 -7.56 0.90
N ASP A 113 -8.89 -8.74 1.22
CA ASP A 113 -9.51 -9.60 0.21
C ASP A 113 -10.96 -9.22 -0.05
N GLU A 114 -11.66 -9.95 -0.92
CA GLU A 114 -13.05 -9.67 -1.28
C GLU A 114 -14.00 -9.74 -0.08
N ALA A 115 -13.68 -10.59 0.89
CA ALA A 115 -14.49 -10.73 2.12
C ALA A 115 -14.17 -9.64 3.16
N GLY A 116 -13.22 -8.76 2.88
CA GLY A 116 -12.80 -7.71 3.80
C GLY A 116 -11.80 -8.19 4.85
N ARG A 117 -11.23 -9.38 4.69
CA ARG A 117 -10.23 -9.89 5.63
C ARG A 117 -8.87 -9.31 5.33
N LEU A 118 -8.10 -9.07 6.37
CA LEU A 118 -6.74 -8.54 6.22
C LEU A 118 -5.83 -9.56 5.56
N VAL A 119 -5.12 -9.11 4.53
CA VAL A 119 -4.09 -9.88 3.82
C VAL A 119 -2.70 -9.41 4.22
N PHE A 120 -2.48 -8.11 4.16
CA PHE A 120 -1.19 -7.48 4.43
C PHE A 120 -1.41 -6.11 5.06
N THR A 121 -0.54 -5.71 5.97
CA THR A 121 -0.58 -4.38 6.56
C THR A 121 0.83 -3.84 6.76
N CYS A 122 0.97 -2.52 6.75
CA CYS A 122 2.23 -1.85 7.07
C CYS A 122 1.97 -0.42 7.53
N LEU A 123 3.02 0.23 8.04
CA LEU A 123 3.00 1.64 8.41
C LEU A 123 3.94 2.40 7.48
N THR A 124 3.52 3.58 7.03
CA THR A 124 4.35 4.40 6.16
C THR A 124 4.61 5.77 6.75
N ARG A 125 5.75 6.34 6.34
CA ARG A 125 6.11 7.72 6.62
C ARG A 125 6.45 8.37 5.29
N SER A 126 5.73 9.44 4.95
CA SER A 126 5.88 10.08 3.64
C SER A 126 5.87 11.59 3.78
N LEU A 127 6.69 12.26 2.96
CA LEU A 127 6.70 13.71 2.87
C LEU A 127 5.66 14.15 1.86
N PHE A 128 4.82 15.09 2.25
CA PHE A 128 3.86 15.73 1.35
C PHE A 128 4.16 17.22 1.30
N ALA A 129 4.01 17.79 0.10
CA ALA A 129 4.22 19.23 -0.08
C ALA A 129 3.05 20.02 0.51
N CYS A 130 3.37 21.18 1.05
CA CYS A 130 2.38 22.17 1.46
C CYS A 130 1.98 23.02 0.25
N ARG A 131 0.82 23.70 0.37
CA ARG A 131 0.45 24.71 -0.61
C ARG A 131 1.46 25.84 -0.52
N GLY A 132 2.02 26.13 -1.64
CA GLY A 132 3.02 27.15 -1.70
C GLY A 132 2.52 28.52 -1.86
#